data_13f4ad981c6c5cbfcbf433f44347d3b3
#
_entry.id   13f4ad981c6c5cbfcbf433f44347d3b3
#
_cell.length_a   1.000
_cell.length_b   1.000
_cell.length_c   1.000
_cell.angle_alpha   90.00
_cell.angle_beta   90.00
_cell.angle_gamma   90.00
#
_symmetry.space_group_name_H-M   'P 1'
#
loop_
_entity.id
_entity.type
_entity.pdbx_description
1 polymer ?
#
loop_
_entity_poly.entity_id
_entity_poly.type
_entity_poly.pdbx_seq_one_letter_code
_entity_poly.pdbx_strand_id
1 'polypeptide(L)'
;KGVIIGVICCVTLLPAIILIFDPLIEKTKHKPLIKNTNRLSGFIIRHYKIWLAVFCIGLLPAVYGNNHTKIYYNIDKSLPSTLDSNVANKKLEDTFDMSTMHIIMMDKNISNANRTTLMKDIEKVDGVKWAFGLNSVFGANVPASMIPKDVKDMLQSDEQELVFVCSKYSSATDESNSQIAAINDLVKKYDSNGMVIGEAPLMKDLQDVTDIDLVNVNVASVAAIFIIIMLVFKSISVPIILVAVIEFAIN
;
A
#
# COMPACT_ATOMS: atom_id res chain seq x y z
N LYS A 1 -14.88 -14.49 -7.71
CA LYS A 1 -16.01 -14.75 -8.66
C LYS A 1 -15.63 -14.32 -10.08
N GLY A 2 -15.14 -13.10 -10.31
CA GLY A 2 -14.79 -12.58 -11.64
C GLY A 2 -13.76 -13.43 -12.40
N VAL A 3 -12.73 -13.91 -11.72
CA VAL A 3 -11.68 -14.76 -12.34
C VAL A 3 -12.25 -16.07 -12.87
N ILE A 4 -13.13 -16.75 -12.12
CA ILE A 4 -13.74 -18.01 -12.54
C ILE A 4 -14.61 -17.79 -13.80
N ILE A 5 -15.41 -16.73 -13.79
CA ILE A 5 -16.23 -16.36 -14.97
C ILE A 5 -15.31 -16.04 -16.16
N GLY A 6 -14.23 -15.29 -15.95
CA GLY A 6 -13.26 -14.99 -17.00
C GLY A 6 -12.63 -16.25 -17.61
N VAL A 7 -12.24 -17.22 -16.79
CA VAL A 7 -11.69 -18.50 -17.28
C VAL A 7 -12.74 -19.27 -18.11
N ILE A 8 -13.98 -19.35 -17.62
CA ILE A 8 -15.06 -20.01 -18.36
C ILE A 8 -15.29 -19.32 -19.71
N CYS A 9 -15.34 -17.98 -19.74
CA CYS A 9 -15.48 -17.21 -20.98
C CYS A 9 -14.31 -17.43 -21.94
N CYS A 10 -13.08 -17.46 -21.45
CA CYS A 10 -11.90 -17.70 -22.29
C CYS A 10 -11.88 -19.11 -22.90
N VAL A 11 -12.34 -20.12 -22.17
CA VAL A 11 -12.31 -21.51 -22.65
C VAL A 11 -13.51 -21.84 -23.57
N THR A 12 -14.66 -21.20 -23.36
CA THR A 12 -15.88 -21.50 -24.10
C THR A 12 -16.24 -20.43 -25.12
N LEU A 13 -16.37 -19.17 -24.69
CA LEU A 13 -16.89 -18.09 -25.53
C LEU A 13 -15.85 -17.63 -26.56
N LEU A 14 -14.58 -17.51 -26.19
CA LEU A 14 -13.53 -17.03 -27.09
C LEU A 14 -13.32 -17.95 -28.30
N PRO A 15 -13.17 -19.29 -28.16
CA PRO A 15 -13.10 -20.20 -29.31
C PRO A 15 -14.36 -20.17 -30.16
N ALA A 16 -15.56 -20.12 -29.57
CA ALA A 16 -16.80 -20.03 -30.28
C ALA A 16 -16.90 -18.76 -31.15
N ILE A 17 -16.52 -17.62 -30.60
CA ILE A 17 -16.47 -16.32 -31.32
C ILE A 17 -15.49 -16.42 -32.50
N ILE A 18 -14.27 -16.94 -32.27
CA ILE A 18 -13.27 -17.09 -33.32
C ILE A 18 -13.84 -17.94 -34.48
N LEU A 19 -14.47 -19.04 -34.18
CA LEU A 19 -15.08 -19.91 -35.22
C LEU A 19 -16.22 -19.22 -35.99
N ILE A 20 -17.07 -18.45 -35.32
CA ILE A 20 -18.15 -17.68 -35.96
C ILE A 20 -17.60 -16.61 -36.88
N PHE A 21 -16.55 -15.93 -36.47
CA PHE A 21 -15.93 -14.82 -37.21
C PHE A 21 -14.81 -15.25 -38.17
N ASP A 22 -14.51 -16.55 -38.26
CA ASP A 22 -13.45 -17.09 -39.12
C ASP A 22 -13.55 -16.58 -40.58
N PRO A 23 -14.73 -16.59 -41.25
CA PRO A 23 -14.87 -16.07 -42.60
C PRO A 23 -14.56 -14.56 -42.73
N LEU A 24 -14.82 -13.81 -41.67
CA LEU A 24 -14.50 -12.36 -41.61
C LEU A 24 -13.02 -12.13 -41.37
N ILE A 25 -12.42 -12.94 -40.52
CA ILE A 25 -10.97 -12.92 -40.23
C ILE A 25 -10.18 -13.25 -41.48
N GLU A 26 -10.58 -14.28 -42.24
CA GLU A 26 -9.93 -14.62 -43.50
C GLU A 26 -10.07 -13.52 -44.55
N LYS A 27 -11.23 -12.86 -44.65
CA LYS A 27 -11.47 -11.76 -45.58
C LYS A 27 -10.66 -10.49 -45.25
N THR A 28 -10.38 -10.26 -43.98
CA THR A 28 -9.59 -9.11 -43.50
C THR A 28 -8.12 -9.43 -43.36
N LYS A 29 -7.65 -10.58 -43.74
CA LYS A 29 -6.27 -11.04 -43.64
C LYS A 29 -5.35 -10.15 -44.45
N HIS A 30 -4.42 -9.51 -43.78
CA HIS A 30 -3.38 -8.67 -44.39
C HIS A 30 -2.00 -9.28 -44.20
N LYS A 31 -1.03 -8.79 -44.97
CA LYS A 31 0.36 -9.23 -44.80
C LYS A 31 0.88 -8.87 -43.41
N PRO A 32 1.61 -9.77 -42.72
CA PRO A 32 2.14 -9.50 -41.40
C PRO A 32 3.05 -8.26 -41.43
N LEU A 33 2.82 -7.34 -40.51
CA LEU A 33 3.63 -6.13 -40.34
C LEU A 33 5.09 -6.45 -39.99
N ILE A 34 5.30 -7.55 -39.23
CA ILE A 34 6.62 -8.00 -38.81
C ILE A 34 7.12 -9.02 -39.83
N LYS A 35 8.18 -8.67 -40.54
CA LYS A 35 8.85 -9.59 -41.46
C LYS A 35 9.39 -10.80 -40.70
N ASN A 36 9.57 -11.91 -41.45
CA ASN A 36 10.08 -13.15 -40.93
C ASN A 36 11.38 -12.95 -40.10
N THR A 37 11.33 -13.32 -38.82
CA THR A 37 12.40 -13.13 -37.84
C THR A 37 13.42 -14.25 -37.82
N ASN A 38 13.47 -15.09 -38.85
CA ASN A 38 14.37 -16.26 -38.90
C ASN A 38 15.84 -15.91 -38.67
N ARG A 39 16.29 -14.74 -39.13
CA ARG A 39 17.67 -14.28 -38.91
C ARG A 39 17.94 -13.96 -37.42
N LEU A 40 16.98 -13.31 -36.78
CA LEU A 40 17.08 -12.98 -35.34
C LEU A 40 17.02 -14.25 -34.50
N SER A 41 16.07 -15.14 -34.80
CA SER A 41 15.94 -16.45 -34.15
C SER A 41 17.22 -17.28 -34.30
N GLY A 42 17.78 -17.37 -35.50
CA GLY A 42 19.02 -18.07 -35.76
C GLY A 42 20.22 -17.47 -35.00
N PHE A 43 20.28 -16.15 -34.88
CA PHE A 43 21.32 -15.47 -34.09
C PHE A 43 21.19 -15.79 -32.59
N ILE A 44 19.98 -15.73 -32.04
CA ILE A 44 19.70 -16.06 -30.62
C ILE A 44 20.06 -17.52 -30.33
N ILE A 45 19.61 -18.46 -31.17
CA ILE A 45 19.88 -19.90 -31.01
C ILE A 45 21.39 -20.17 -31.08
N ARG A 46 22.10 -19.53 -32.03
CA ARG A 46 23.54 -19.72 -32.17
C ARG A 46 24.33 -19.23 -30.96
N HIS A 47 23.83 -18.21 -30.27
CA HIS A 47 24.49 -17.59 -29.11
C HIS A 47 23.73 -17.82 -27.79
N TYR A 48 22.98 -18.89 -27.66
CA TYR A 48 22.09 -19.13 -26.52
C TYR A 48 22.79 -19.06 -25.16
N LYS A 49 24.09 -19.49 -25.10
CA LYS A 49 24.88 -19.42 -23.85
C LYS A 49 25.11 -17.98 -23.39
N ILE A 50 25.32 -17.06 -24.34
CA ILE A 50 25.52 -15.64 -24.04
C ILE A 50 24.20 -15.05 -23.54
N TRP A 51 23.10 -15.35 -24.21
CA TRP A 51 21.78 -14.89 -23.81
C TRP A 51 21.35 -15.43 -22.45
N LEU A 52 21.70 -16.69 -22.16
CA LEU A 52 21.48 -17.30 -20.84
C LEU A 52 22.29 -16.56 -19.74
N ALA A 53 23.56 -16.24 -20.02
CA ALA A 53 24.38 -15.49 -19.07
C ALA A 53 23.84 -14.07 -18.84
N VAL A 54 23.42 -13.36 -19.89
CA VAL A 54 22.78 -12.04 -19.79
C VAL A 54 21.49 -12.10 -18.97
N PHE A 55 20.68 -13.14 -19.17
CA PHE A 55 19.46 -13.37 -18.40
C PHE A 55 19.77 -13.58 -16.91
N CYS A 56 20.72 -14.47 -16.58
CA CYS A 56 21.10 -14.74 -15.20
C CYS A 56 21.70 -13.50 -14.50
N ILE A 57 22.51 -12.71 -15.23
CA ILE A 57 23.07 -11.46 -14.71
C ILE A 57 21.98 -10.41 -14.50
N GLY A 58 21.00 -10.31 -15.42
CA GLY A 58 19.88 -9.38 -15.32
C GLY A 58 18.89 -9.73 -14.21
N LEU A 59 18.74 -11.01 -13.89
CA LEU A 59 17.83 -11.47 -12.84
C LEU A 59 18.23 -10.95 -11.45
N LEU A 60 19.52 -10.84 -11.16
CA LEU A 60 20.01 -10.39 -9.85
C LEU A 60 19.57 -8.95 -9.52
N PRO A 61 19.82 -7.93 -10.37
CA PRO A 61 19.37 -6.58 -10.10
C PRO A 61 17.83 -6.44 -10.16
N ALA A 62 17.13 -7.24 -10.97
CA ALA A 62 15.67 -7.22 -11.03
C ALA A 62 15.06 -7.68 -9.68
N VAL A 63 15.46 -8.82 -9.16
CA VAL A 63 15.02 -9.31 -7.84
C VAL A 63 15.43 -8.36 -6.72
N TYR A 64 16.64 -7.79 -6.79
CA TYR A 64 17.08 -6.80 -5.80
C TYR A 64 16.21 -5.55 -5.83
N GLY A 65 15.92 -5.02 -7.01
CA GLY A 65 15.07 -3.84 -7.20
C GLY A 65 13.66 -4.07 -6.68
N ASN A 66 13.04 -5.18 -7.05
CA ASN A 66 11.70 -5.52 -6.59
C ASN A 66 11.59 -5.63 -5.06
N ASN A 67 12.56 -6.27 -4.41
CA ASN A 67 12.57 -6.44 -2.95
C ASN A 67 12.82 -5.11 -2.18
N HIS A 68 13.34 -4.07 -2.86
CA HIS A 68 13.62 -2.77 -2.25
C HIS A 68 12.64 -1.68 -2.70
N THR A 69 11.66 -2.02 -3.53
CA THR A 69 10.61 -1.10 -3.95
C THR A 69 9.50 -1.11 -2.92
N LYS A 70 9.24 0.06 -2.32
CA LYS A 70 8.11 0.26 -1.41
C LYS A 70 6.93 0.86 -2.17
N ILE A 71 5.75 0.33 -1.96
CA ILE A 71 4.52 0.82 -2.57
C ILE A 71 3.80 1.71 -1.57
N TYR A 72 3.69 3.00 -1.87
CA TYR A 72 2.92 3.94 -1.07
C TYR A 72 1.59 4.28 -1.76
N TYR A 73 0.50 4.08 -1.06
CA TYR A 73 -0.83 4.46 -1.52
C TYR A 73 -1.09 5.93 -1.23
N ASN A 74 -0.47 6.81 -2.02
CA ASN A 74 -0.66 8.26 -1.89
C ASN A 74 -1.42 8.80 -3.10
N ILE A 75 -2.75 8.69 -3.05
CA ILE A 75 -3.64 9.14 -4.12
C ILE A 75 -3.56 10.67 -4.26
N ASP A 76 -3.37 11.39 -3.18
CA ASP A 76 -3.36 12.86 -3.15
C ASP A 76 -2.22 13.44 -3.99
N LYS A 77 -1.04 12.81 -3.95
CA LYS A 77 0.13 13.22 -4.76
C LYS A 77 -0.03 12.96 -6.26
N SER A 78 -0.96 12.08 -6.65
CA SER A 78 -1.27 11.81 -8.06
C SER A 78 -2.25 12.82 -8.66
N LEU A 79 -2.92 13.61 -7.84
CA LEU A 79 -3.87 14.62 -8.27
C LEU A 79 -3.17 15.91 -8.72
N PRO A 80 -3.75 16.66 -9.67
CA PRO A 80 -3.18 17.94 -10.10
C PRO A 80 -2.97 18.91 -8.94
N SER A 81 -1.79 19.52 -8.89
CA SER A 81 -1.44 20.52 -7.86
C SER A 81 -2.31 21.79 -7.89
N THR A 82 -3.11 21.97 -8.93
CA THR A 82 -4.04 23.09 -9.11
C THR A 82 -5.38 22.90 -8.45
N LEU A 83 -5.68 21.72 -7.90
CA LEU A 83 -6.90 21.49 -7.15
C LEU A 83 -6.92 22.32 -5.87
N ASP A 84 -8.06 22.88 -5.55
CA ASP A 84 -8.26 23.75 -4.38
C ASP A 84 -7.83 23.06 -3.08
N SER A 85 -8.09 21.77 -2.93
CA SER A 85 -7.66 20.96 -1.79
C SER A 85 -6.15 20.88 -1.68
N ASN A 86 -5.44 20.64 -2.80
CA ASN A 86 -3.97 20.57 -2.81
C ASN A 86 -3.33 21.94 -2.55
N VAL A 87 -3.93 23.01 -3.08
CA VAL A 87 -3.51 24.38 -2.81
C VAL A 87 -3.71 24.73 -1.33
N ALA A 88 -4.84 24.31 -0.73
CA ALA A 88 -5.13 24.54 0.68
C ALA A 88 -4.18 23.75 1.59
N ASN A 89 -3.95 22.47 1.31
CA ASN A 89 -3.01 21.64 2.05
C ASN A 89 -1.58 22.22 2.01
N LYS A 90 -1.15 22.66 0.82
CA LYS A 90 0.17 23.29 0.68
C LYS A 90 0.28 24.60 1.48
N LYS A 91 -0.75 25.42 1.49
CA LYS A 91 -0.78 26.63 2.32
C LYS A 91 -0.72 26.30 3.81
N LEU A 92 -1.40 25.25 4.25
CA LEU A 92 -1.39 24.78 5.62
C LEU A 92 0.04 24.32 6.03
N GLU A 93 0.69 23.56 5.16
CA GLU A 93 2.05 23.10 5.33
C GLU A 93 3.05 24.28 5.36
N ASP A 94 3.00 25.15 4.35
CA ASP A 94 3.93 26.28 4.21
C ASP A 94 3.78 27.34 5.33
N THR A 95 2.56 27.53 5.86
CA THR A 95 2.25 28.61 6.82
C THR A 95 2.34 28.13 8.27
N PHE A 96 1.86 26.92 8.54
CA PHE A 96 1.72 26.38 9.90
C PHE A 96 2.65 25.18 10.17
N ASP A 97 3.36 24.70 9.15
CA ASP A 97 4.17 23.48 9.21
C ASP A 97 3.35 22.28 9.73
N MET A 98 2.11 22.18 9.21
CA MET A 98 1.13 21.14 9.52
C MET A 98 0.82 20.37 8.25
N SER A 99 1.07 19.06 8.28
CA SER A 99 0.83 18.20 7.12
C SER A 99 -0.29 17.20 7.35
N THR A 100 -0.25 16.48 8.47
CA THR A 100 -1.29 15.49 8.80
C THR A 100 -1.75 15.63 10.24
N MET A 101 -2.97 15.14 10.50
CA MET A 101 -3.54 15.08 11.84
C MET A 101 -3.88 13.64 12.19
N HIS A 102 -3.34 13.18 13.31
CA HIS A 102 -3.71 11.89 13.90
C HIS A 102 -4.69 12.13 15.04
N ILE A 103 -5.57 11.18 15.26
CA ILE A 103 -6.52 11.19 16.36
C ILE A 103 -6.23 9.95 17.21
N ILE A 104 -6.04 10.16 18.50
CA ILE A 104 -5.92 9.07 19.47
C ILE A 104 -7.26 8.93 20.15
N MET A 105 -7.78 7.71 20.14
CA MET A 105 -8.97 7.33 20.88
C MET A 105 -8.54 6.45 22.05
N MET A 106 -8.85 6.88 23.27
CA MET A 106 -8.45 6.19 24.49
C MET A 106 -9.61 6.12 25.49
N ASP A 107 -9.50 5.23 26.51
CA ASP A 107 -10.46 5.14 27.59
C ASP A 107 -10.47 6.44 28.43
N LYS A 108 -11.67 6.98 28.67
CA LYS A 108 -11.83 8.19 29.48
C LYS A 108 -11.41 8.03 30.92
N ASN A 109 -11.39 6.78 31.45
CA ASN A 109 -11.07 6.49 32.83
C ASN A 109 -9.56 6.47 33.13
N ILE A 110 -8.73 6.72 32.12
CA ILE A 110 -7.28 6.91 32.34
C ILE A 110 -7.06 8.07 33.33
N SER A 111 -6.17 7.84 34.31
CA SER A 111 -5.88 8.86 35.32
C SER A 111 -5.35 10.14 34.66
N ASN A 112 -5.69 11.30 35.23
CA ASN A 112 -5.21 12.59 34.74
C ASN A 112 -3.65 12.67 34.69
N ALA A 113 -2.97 11.99 35.63
CA ALA A 113 -1.52 11.92 35.67
C ALA A 113 -0.97 11.16 34.45
N ASN A 114 -1.53 9.99 34.13
CA ASN A 114 -1.14 9.18 32.99
C ASN A 114 -1.44 9.91 31.68
N ARG A 115 -2.62 10.53 31.56
CA ARG A 115 -3.02 11.33 30.41
C ARG A 115 -2.02 12.48 30.15
N THR A 116 -1.67 13.23 31.19
CA THR A 116 -0.71 14.34 31.09
C THR A 116 0.69 13.84 30.71
N THR A 117 1.10 12.70 31.23
CA THR A 117 2.40 12.09 30.89
C THR A 117 2.41 11.60 29.48
N LEU A 118 1.36 10.88 29.05
CA LEU A 118 1.20 10.43 27.68
C LEU A 118 1.28 11.58 26.66
N MET A 119 0.56 12.68 26.93
CA MET A 119 0.60 13.86 26.04
C MET A 119 1.99 14.45 25.93
N LYS A 120 2.70 14.60 27.05
CA LYS A 120 4.09 15.09 27.06
C LYS A 120 5.05 14.15 26.33
N ASP A 121 4.83 12.85 26.40
CA ASP A 121 5.68 11.89 25.73
C ASP A 121 5.37 11.86 24.22
N ILE A 122 4.11 12.03 23.82
CA ILE A 122 3.71 12.19 22.40
C ILE A 122 4.34 13.44 21.80
N GLU A 123 4.34 14.56 22.50
CA GLU A 123 4.96 15.81 22.03
C GLU A 123 6.49 15.72 21.81
N LYS A 124 7.16 14.73 22.43
CA LYS A 124 8.58 14.46 22.21
C LYS A 124 8.86 13.57 21.00
N VAL A 125 7.82 12.93 20.43
CA VAL A 125 7.98 12.10 19.25
C VAL A 125 8.37 12.98 18.07
N ASP A 126 9.37 12.54 17.32
CA ASP A 126 9.88 13.32 16.20
C ASP A 126 8.77 13.61 15.18
N GLY A 127 8.70 14.86 14.75
CA GLY A 127 7.70 15.34 13.80
C GLY A 127 6.35 15.71 14.41
N VAL A 128 6.09 15.47 15.68
CA VAL A 128 4.90 15.98 16.36
C VAL A 128 5.08 17.46 16.63
N LYS A 129 4.09 18.26 16.24
CA LYS A 129 4.08 19.71 16.47
C LYS A 129 3.39 20.07 17.78
N TRP A 130 2.27 19.44 18.03
CA TRP A 130 1.48 19.59 19.24
C TRP A 130 0.53 18.43 19.41
N ALA A 131 0.14 18.17 20.66
CA ALA A 131 -0.93 17.27 21.01
C ALA A 131 -2.04 18.05 21.76
N PHE A 132 -3.27 17.87 21.33
CA PHE A 132 -4.43 18.61 21.83
C PHE A 132 -5.51 17.67 22.36
N GLY A 133 -5.85 17.81 23.60
CA GLY A 133 -6.92 17.04 24.26
C GLY A 133 -7.56 17.85 25.37
N LEU A 134 -8.50 17.26 26.09
CA LEU A 134 -9.24 17.96 27.13
C LEU A 134 -8.34 18.64 28.19
N ASN A 135 -7.27 17.94 28.59
CA ASN A 135 -6.32 18.47 29.57
C ASN A 135 -5.44 19.59 29.04
N SER A 136 -5.24 19.68 27.73
CA SER A 136 -4.47 20.78 27.11
C SER A 136 -5.21 22.11 27.16
N VAL A 137 -6.55 22.05 27.08
CA VAL A 137 -7.40 23.26 27.07
C VAL A 137 -7.59 23.82 28.46
N PHE A 138 -7.88 22.94 29.42
CA PHE A 138 -8.32 23.34 30.75
C PHE A 138 -7.27 23.09 31.85
N GLY A 139 -6.20 22.38 31.52
CA GLY A 139 -5.20 21.94 32.50
C GLY A 139 -5.64 20.70 33.29
N ALA A 140 -4.65 19.93 33.76
CA ALA A 140 -4.88 18.65 34.44
C ALA A 140 -5.62 18.77 35.79
N ASN A 141 -5.68 19.98 36.37
CA ASN A 141 -6.23 20.23 37.72
C ASN A 141 -7.64 20.87 37.68
N VAL A 142 -8.20 21.12 36.51
CA VAL A 142 -9.53 21.73 36.42
C VAL A 142 -10.59 20.65 36.62
N PRO A 143 -11.53 20.81 37.56
CA PRO A 143 -12.62 19.88 37.76
C PRO A 143 -13.49 19.74 36.49
N ALA A 144 -13.89 18.52 36.16
CA ALA A 144 -14.72 18.23 34.97
C ALA A 144 -16.05 19.04 34.93
N SER A 145 -16.52 19.51 36.07
CA SER A 145 -17.71 20.37 36.20
C SER A 145 -17.52 21.82 35.69
N MET A 146 -16.27 22.26 35.58
CA MET A 146 -15.92 23.60 35.08
C MET A 146 -15.68 23.64 33.56
N ILE A 147 -15.62 22.48 32.91
CA ILE A 147 -15.42 22.35 31.47
C ILE A 147 -16.75 22.61 30.78
N PRO A 148 -16.81 23.53 29.78
CA PRO A 148 -18.02 23.74 29.00
C PRO A 148 -18.51 22.42 28.37
N LYS A 149 -19.82 22.19 28.48
CA LYS A 149 -20.42 20.93 28.06
C LYS A 149 -20.14 20.64 26.57
N ASP A 150 -20.26 21.67 25.74
CA ASP A 150 -20.05 21.56 24.28
C ASP A 150 -18.65 21.08 23.94
N VAL A 151 -17.61 21.53 24.64
CA VAL A 151 -16.21 21.11 24.43
C VAL A 151 -15.99 19.68 24.94
N LYS A 152 -16.61 19.36 26.06
CA LYS A 152 -16.55 18.01 26.62
C LYS A 152 -17.21 17.01 25.68
N ASP A 153 -18.41 17.31 25.18
CA ASP A 153 -19.17 16.45 24.28
C ASP A 153 -18.47 16.26 22.91
N MET A 154 -17.60 17.20 22.49
CA MET A 154 -16.79 17.05 21.28
C MET A 154 -15.58 16.11 21.47
N LEU A 155 -14.97 16.12 22.64
CA LEU A 155 -13.69 15.41 22.89
C LEU A 155 -13.87 14.14 23.72
N GLN A 156 -15.03 13.94 24.34
CA GLN A 156 -15.27 12.83 25.24
C GLN A 156 -16.68 12.28 25.08
N SER A 157 -16.77 10.97 24.91
CA SER A 157 -18.01 10.20 24.94
C SER A 157 -18.24 9.58 26.33
N ASP A 158 -19.22 8.67 26.43
CA ASP A 158 -19.47 7.93 27.67
C ASP A 158 -18.31 7.02 28.07
N GLU A 159 -17.57 6.48 27.13
CA GLU A 159 -16.50 5.51 27.38
C GLU A 159 -15.12 5.99 26.89
N GLN A 160 -15.07 6.89 25.93
CA GLN A 160 -13.85 7.22 25.21
C GLN A 160 -13.56 8.71 25.19
N GLU A 161 -12.28 9.05 25.00
CA GLU A 161 -11.76 10.39 24.85
C GLU A 161 -10.90 10.49 23.59
N LEU A 162 -10.97 11.65 22.92
CA LEU A 162 -10.19 11.96 21.75
C LEU A 162 -9.04 12.90 22.07
N VAL A 163 -7.87 12.61 21.53
CA VAL A 163 -6.71 13.50 21.52
C VAL A 163 -6.27 13.69 20.06
N PHE A 164 -6.09 14.93 19.66
CA PHE A 164 -5.60 15.30 18.33
C PHE A 164 -4.10 15.51 18.38
N VAL A 165 -3.38 14.95 17.41
CA VAL A 165 -1.93 15.09 17.29
C VAL A 165 -1.62 15.62 15.90
N CYS A 166 -0.96 16.77 15.86
CA CYS A 166 -0.53 17.36 14.59
C CYS A 166 0.88 16.93 14.24
N SER A 167 1.07 16.50 13.01
CA SER A 167 2.34 16.07 12.45
C SER A 167 2.82 17.02 11.35
N LYS A 168 4.13 17.23 11.28
CA LYS A 168 4.79 17.86 10.12
C LYS A 168 4.98 16.92 8.96
N TYR A 169 4.85 15.61 9.18
CA TYR A 169 5.05 14.60 8.13
C TYR A 169 3.80 14.37 7.31
N SER A 170 3.97 14.25 5.99
CA SER A 170 2.89 13.89 5.08
C SER A 170 2.49 12.42 5.26
N SER A 171 1.22 12.10 4.96
CA SER A 171 0.74 10.73 4.93
C SER A 171 1.54 9.87 3.94
N ALA A 172 1.59 8.56 4.19
CA ALA A 172 2.28 7.59 3.34
C ALA A 172 3.77 7.92 3.09
N THR A 173 4.52 8.22 4.16
CA THR A 173 5.98 8.37 4.15
C THR A 173 6.60 7.50 5.25
N ASP A 174 7.88 7.15 5.13
CA ASP A 174 8.59 6.35 6.14
C ASP A 174 8.65 7.06 7.49
N GLU A 175 8.82 8.39 7.47
CA GLU A 175 8.85 9.23 8.67
C GLU A 175 7.49 9.22 9.37
N SER A 176 6.40 9.38 8.61
CA SER A 176 5.03 9.31 9.15
C SER A 176 4.72 7.94 9.72
N ASN A 177 5.09 6.86 9.01
CA ASN A 177 4.88 5.49 9.47
C ASN A 177 5.65 5.19 10.76
N SER A 178 6.89 5.67 10.88
CA SER A 178 7.71 5.52 12.08
C SER A 178 7.13 6.33 13.25
N GLN A 179 6.64 7.54 12.99
CA GLN A 179 5.99 8.38 13.98
C GLN A 179 4.71 7.72 14.51
N ILE A 180 3.85 7.21 13.61
CA ILE A 180 2.61 6.52 13.99
C ILE A 180 2.90 5.29 14.85
N ALA A 181 3.92 4.50 14.50
CA ALA A 181 4.34 3.36 15.30
C ALA A 181 4.75 3.78 16.71
N ALA A 182 5.61 4.81 16.83
CA ALA A 182 6.04 5.33 18.12
C ALA A 182 4.88 5.89 18.97
N ILE A 183 3.94 6.62 18.36
CA ILE A 183 2.73 7.11 19.03
C ILE A 183 1.87 5.94 19.50
N ASN A 184 1.65 4.94 18.64
CA ASN A 184 0.85 3.77 19.00
C ASN A 184 1.46 2.99 20.17
N ASP A 185 2.77 2.79 20.19
CA ASP A 185 3.47 2.14 21.30
C ASP A 185 3.31 2.92 22.62
N LEU A 186 3.39 4.25 22.57
CA LEU A 186 3.14 5.11 23.72
C LEU A 186 1.68 4.98 24.20
N VAL A 187 0.72 5.02 23.28
CA VAL A 187 -0.70 4.86 23.63
C VAL A 187 -0.95 3.51 24.29
N LYS A 188 -0.44 2.42 23.70
CA LYS A 188 -0.60 1.05 24.23
C LYS A 188 0.02 0.85 25.61
N LYS A 189 1.04 1.62 25.98
CA LYS A 189 1.64 1.58 27.31
C LYS A 189 0.69 2.07 28.40
N TYR A 190 -0.20 3.01 28.10
CA TYR A 190 -1.12 3.62 29.07
C TYR A 190 -2.55 3.09 28.92
N ASP A 191 -2.93 2.69 27.72
CA ASP A 191 -4.22 2.09 27.38
C ASP A 191 -4.03 0.99 26.33
N SER A 192 -4.19 -0.27 26.75
CA SER A 192 -4.05 -1.43 25.85
C SER A 192 -5.09 -1.43 24.72
N ASN A 193 -6.25 -0.80 24.93
CA ASN A 193 -7.33 -0.68 23.95
C ASN A 193 -7.27 0.64 23.16
N GLY A 194 -6.43 1.58 23.57
CA GLY A 194 -6.26 2.85 22.87
C GLY A 194 -5.81 2.63 21.43
N MET A 195 -6.28 3.47 20.52
CA MET A 195 -6.03 3.36 19.07
C MET A 195 -5.59 4.70 18.51
N VAL A 196 -4.66 4.65 17.55
CA VAL A 196 -4.30 5.81 16.73
C VAL A 196 -5.05 5.71 15.41
N ILE A 197 -5.87 6.70 15.11
CA ILE A 197 -6.77 6.73 13.96
C ILE A 197 -6.52 7.98 13.12
N GLY A 198 -6.98 7.97 11.89
CA GLY A 198 -6.84 9.08 10.93
C GLY A 198 -6.35 8.58 9.58
N GLU A 199 -6.08 9.52 8.68
CA GLU A 199 -5.67 9.19 7.31
C GLU A 199 -4.31 8.47 7.27
N ALA A 200 -3.29 9.04 7.92
CA ALA A 200 -1.95 8.46 7.87
C ALA A 200 -1.85 7.10 8.59
N PRO A 201 -2.45 6.87 9.78
CA PRO A 201 -2.56 5.54 10.36
C PRO A 201 -3.27 4.53 9.45
N LEU A 202 -4.39 4.93 8.81
CA LEU A 202 -5.10 4.09 7.85
C LEU A 202 -4.23 3.71 6.64
N MET A 203 -3.47 4.67 6.11
CA MET A 203 -2.55 4.40 4.98
C MET A 203 -1.42 3.47 5.39
N LYS A 204 -0.91 3.60 6.61
CA LYS A 204 0.09 2.67 7.16
C LYS A 204 -0.46 1.26 7.28
N ASP A 205 -1.64 1.09 7.89
CA ASP A 205 -2.28 -0.22 8.04
C ASP A 205 -2.59 -0.85 6.67
N LEU A 206 -3.05 -0.04 5.71
CA LEU A 206 -3.28 -0.49 4.34
C LEU A 206 -1.99 -0.98 3.67
N GLN A 207 -0.89 -0.27 3.87
CA GLN A 207 0.43 -0.67 3.35
C GLN A 207 0.87 -1.99 3.97
N ASP A 208 0.84 -2.10 5.31
CA ASP A 208 1.26 -3.30 6.04
C ASP A 208 0.47 -4.56 5.60
N VAL A 209 -0.86 -4.42 5.42
CA VAL A 209 -1.72 -5.52 4.94
C VAL A 209 -1.45 -5.84 3.47
N THR A 210 -1.30 -4.82 2.63
CA THR A 210 -1.08 -5.01 1.18
C THR A 210 0.27 -5.67 0.90
N ASP A 211 1.32 -5.31 1.62
CA ASP A 211 2.65 -5.93 1.46
C ASP A 211 2.58 -7.43 1.73
N ILE A 212 1.84 -7.86 2.76
CA ILE A 212 1.63 -9.27 3.07
C ILE A 212 0.77 -9.95 1.98
N ASP A 213 -0.32 -9.30 1.57
CA ASP A 213 -1.24 -9.85 0.57
C ASP A 213 -0.59 -9.98 -0.80
N LEU A 214 0.23 -9.02 -1.23
CA LEU A 214 0.96 -9.09 -2.49
C LEU A 214 1.91 -10.29 -2.52
N VAL A 215 2.65 -10.54 -1.45
CA VAL A 215 3.53 -11.72 -1.36
C VAL A 215 2.71 -13.00 -1.44
N ASN A 216 1.61 -13.11 -0.69
CA ASN A 216 0.76 -14.29 -0.68
C ASN A 216 0.11 -14.55 -2.05
N VAL A 217 -0.40 -13.51 -2.70
CA VAL A 217 -1.01 -13.61 -4.05
C VAL A 217 0.03 -13.99 -5.09
N ASN A 218 1.25 -13.41 -5.01
CA ASN A 218 2.33 -13.73 -5.92
C ASN A 218 2.74 -15.21 -5.79
N VAL A 219 3.01 -15.67 -4.57
CA VAL A 219 3.36 -17.07 -4.30
C VAL A 219 2.26 -18.04 -4.78
N ALA A 220 0.99 -17.73 -4.49
CA ALA A 220 -0.14 -18.56 -4.93
C ALA A 220 -0.26 -18.59 -6.46
N SER A 221 -0.06 -17.46 -7.13
CA SER A 221 -0.12 -17.34 -8.58
C SER A 221 1.01 -18.13 -9.26
N VAL A 222 2.24 -17.97 -8.78
CA VAL A 222 3.41 -18.70 -9.27
C VAL A 222 3.22 -20.21 -9.11
N ALA A 223 2.75 -20.65 -7.93
CA ALA A 223 2.47 -22.07 -7.68
C ALA A 223 1.38 -22.63 -8.62
N ALA A 224 0.30 -21.88 -8.83
CA ALA A 224 -0.77 -22.29 -9.73
C ALA A 224 -0.27 -22.40 -11.18
N ILE A 225 0.45 -21.40 -11.68
CA ILE A 225 1.05 -21.40 -13.02
C ILE A 225 2.01 -22.57 -13.19
N PHE A 226 2.86 -22.81 -12.20
CA PHE A 226 3.81 -23.93 -12.19
C PHE A 226 3.09 -25.27 -12.32
N ILE A 227 2.06 -25.50 -11.51
CA ILE A 227 1.27 -26.74 -11.53
C ILE A 227 0.57 -26.92 -12.89
N ILE A 228 -0.07 -25.88 -13.42
CA ILE A 228 -0.77 -25.94 -14.71
C ILE A 228 0.22 -26.30 -15.84
N ILE A 229 1.37 -25.62 -15.91
CA ILE A 229 2.37 -25.87 -16.95
C ILE A 229 2.93 -27.29 -16.80
N MET A 230 3.20 -27.74 -15.57
CA MET A 230 3.68 -29.09 -15.28
C MET A 230 2.70 -30.17 -15.78
N LEU A 231 1.41 -29.99 -15.53
CA LEU A 231 0.37 -30.93 -15.98
C LEU A 231 0.21 -30.93 -17.50
N VAL A 232 0.24 -29.76 -18.13
CA VAL A 232 0.09 -29.63 -19.59
C VAL A 232 1.28 -30.24 -20.34
N PHE A 233 2.50 -29.89 -19.92
CA PHE A 233 3.73 -30.35 -20.60
C PHE A 233 4.26 -31.69 -20.09
N LYS A 234 3.68 -32.23 -19.01
CA LYS A 234 4.15 -33.47 -18.36
C LYS A 234 5.64 -33.50 -18.10
N SER A 235 6.20 -32.35 -17.74
CA SER A 235 7.62 -32.12 -17.51
C SER A 235 7.82 -31.15 -16.36
N ILE A 236 8.79 -31.37 -15.48
CA ILE A 236 9.13 -30.47 -14.38
C ILE A 236 10.07 -29.36 -14.87
N SER A 237 10.94 -29.63 -15.84
CA SER A 237 11.93 -28.66 -16.31
C SER A 237 11.31 -27.47 -17.06
N VAL A 238 10.24 -27.69 -17.81
CA VAL A 238 9.57 -26.63 -18.59
C VAL A 238 8.94 -25.57 -17.70
N PRO A 239 8.19 -25.92 -16.64
CA PRO A 239 7.66 -24.94 -15.68
C PRO A 239 8.76 -24.10 -15.03
N ILE A 240 9.86 -24.72 -14.60
CA ILE A 240 10.97 -23.99 -13.96
C ILE A 240 11.49 -22.87 -14.87
N ILE A 241 11.75 -23.20 -16.15
CA ILE A 241 12.28 -22.23 -17.11
C ILE A 241 11.24 -21.13 -17.40
N LEU A 242 9.99 -21.52 -17.65
CA LEU A 242 8.93 -20.56 -18.01
C LEU A 242 8.60 -19.63 -16.84
N VAL A 243 8.48 -20.16 -15.62
CA VAL A 243 8.24 -19.35 -14.43
C VAL A 243 9.40 -18.39 -14.17
N ALA A 244 10.65 -18.85 -14.30
CA ALA A 244 11.82 -17.97 -14.14
C ALA A 244 11.81 -16.81 -15.16
N VAL A 245 11.42 -17.07 -16.41
CA VAL A 245 11.30 -16.02 -17.45
C VAL A 245 10.15 -15.06 -17.15
N ILE A 246 9.02 -15.57 -16.68
CA ILE A 246 7.85 -14.76 -16.32
C ILE A 246 8.18 -13.85 -15.13
N GLU A 247 8.77 -14.42 -14.08
CA GLU A 247 9.20 -13.64 -12.90
C GLU A 247 10.22 -12.55 -13.27
N PHE A 248 11.17 -12.86 -14.14
CA PHE A 248 12.10 -11.84 -14.65
C PHE A 248 11.43 -10.71 -15.42
N ALA A 249 10.35 -10.99 -16.12
CA ALA A 249 9.60 -9.99 -16.87
C ALA A 249 8.69 -9.12 -15.97
N ILE A 250 8.31 -9.62 -14.80
CA ILE A 250 7.45 -8.94 -13.84
C ILE A 250 8.27 -8.07 -12.86
N ASN A 251 9.46 -8.57 -12.46
CA ASN A 251 10.38 -7.87 -11.57
C ASN A 251 11.27 -6.89 -12.34
#